data_b65478c3f535c548c1a02f5cc69b178f
#
_entry.id   b65478c3f535c548c1a02f5cc69b178f
#
_cell.length_a   1.000
_cell.length_b   1.000
_cell.length_c   1.000
_cell.angle_alpha   90.00
_cell.angle_beta   90.00
_cell.angle_gamma   90.00
#
_symmetry.space_group_name_H-M   'P 1'
#
loop_
_entity.id
_entity.type
_entity.pdbx_description
1 polymer ?
#
loop_
_entity_poly.entity_id
_entity_poly.type
_entity_poly.pdbx_seq_one_letter_code
_entity_poly.pdbx_strand_id
1 'polypeptide(L)'
;IYCHRNYSECTYSIHKYHNKKLMKEMTSFAGWGFINSSSSMFAQYGMGIILNSFFGTILSAAQGVANQISGQLMVFSRTMLMAINPIIGKKAGSNDITNMMRISLFSSKMSFLIIAFFAFPFIIETPYILQLWLKNVPEWSVCFFRFEITRNMLDQLTITLTSAINAEGRIKYYSILRGCSYFLPLPISLFLFHLGFSPYWFYIIWIFTWNGIGSLIILYYAHKNCGMQYADFFKIIIYPILLITISTLSISGIITVYMDESFLRLVIILCTTTIIFIISCWRFVFSSEEKKIILSASMSLLKEIKAKLHPNKNLYQK
;
A
#
# COMPACT_ATOMS: atom_id res chain seq x y z
N ILE A 1 19.30 18.61 -24.14
CA ILE A 1 19.31 19.97 -24.74
C ILE A 1 18.48 20.93 -23.87
N TYR A 2 17.22 20.66 -23.51
CA TYR A 2 16.36 21.56 -22.72
C TYR A 2 16.95 21.89 -21.35
N CYS A 3 17.38 20.88 -20.56
CA CYS A 3 17.97 21.09 -19.24
C CYS A 3 19.25 21.90 -19.29
N HIS A 4 20.14 21.64 -20.24
CA HIS A 4 21.40 22.37 -20.38
C HIS A 4 21.19 23.84 -20.78
N ARG A 5 20.09 24.15 -21.48
CA ARG A 5 19.75 25.52 -21.92
C ARG A 5 19.11 26.34 -20.82
N ASN A 6 18.36 25.71 -19.91
CA ASN A 6 17.52 26.41 -18.91
C ASN A 6 18.09 26.32 -17.47
N TYR A 7 19.06 25.43 -17.21
CA TYR A 7 19.64 25.23 -15.89
C TYR A 7 21.17 25.26 -15.95
N SER A 8 21.75 26.23 -15.28
CA SER A 8 23.22 26.45 -15.29
C SER A 8 23.98 25.31 -14.62
N GLU A 9 23.32 24.54 -13.76
CA GLU A 9 23.88 23.38 -13.07
C GLU A 9 24.07 22.16 -14.00
N CYS A 10 23.35 22.11 -15.13
CA CYS A 10 23.44 21.03 -16.12
C CYS A 10 24.68 21.18 -17.01
N THR A 11 25.84 20.79 -16.52
CA THR A 11 27.11 20.81 -17.29
C THR A 11 27.56 19.39 -17.65
N TYR A 12 28.04 19.18 -18.88
CA TYR A 12 28.54 17.87 -19.36
C TYR A 12 29.99 17.55 -18.93
N SER A 13 30.49 18.22 -17.90
CA SER A 13 31.89 18.04 -17.48
C SER A 13 32.01 16.89 -16.48
N ILE A 14 32.13 15.65 -16.98
CA ILE A 14 32.29 14.43 -16.18
C ILE A 14 33.54 14.51 -15.28
N HIS A 15 34.65 15.03 -15.79
CA HIS A 15 35.90 15.13 -15.01
C HIS A 15 35.86 16.11 -13.84
N LYS A 16 35.14 17.22 -13.97
CA LYS A 16 35.07 18.27 -12.95
C LYS A 16 34.26 17.85 -11.71
N TYR A 17 33.28 16.95 -11.88
CA TYR A 17 32.35 16.53 -10.84
C TYR A 17 32.50 15.07 -10.39
N HIS A 18 33.58 14.40 -10.88
CA HIS A 18 33.82 12.99 -10.52
C HIS A 18 34.34 12.88 -9.07
N ASN A 19 33.44 12.50 -8.18
CA ASN A 19 33.76 12.18 -6.78
C ASN A 19 33.68 10.66 -6.57
N LYS A 20 34.87 10.01 -6.48
CA LYS A 20 34.96 8.54 -6.30
C LYS A 20 34.25 8.05 -5.03
N LYS A 21 34.24 8.82 -3.94
CA LYS A 21 33.56 8.45 -2.71
C LYS A 21 32.04 8.46 -2.90
N LEU A 22 31.49 9.53 -3.48
CA LEU A 22 30.08 9.65 -3.79
C LEU A 22 29.61 8.56 -4.78
N MET A 23 30.38 8.30 -5.83
CA MET A 23 30.09 7.22 -6.79
C MET A 23 30.02 5.86 -6.09
N LYS A 24 30.96 5.55 -5.18
CA LYS A 24 30.96 4.31 -4.41
C LYS A 24 29.73 4.20 -3.51
N GLU A 25 29.34 5.29 -2.84
CA GLU A 25 28.14 5.34 -1.99
C GLU A 25 26.87 5.12 -2.82
N MET A 26 26.73 5.83 -3.96
CA MET A 26 25.59 5.69 -4.88
C MET A 26 25.49 4.28 -5.47
N THR A 27 26.61 3.72 -5.94
CA THR A 27 26.63 2.36 -6.50
C THR A 27 26.31 1.31 -5.43
N SER A 28 26.82 1.49 -4.21
CA SER A 28 26.48 0.61 -3.09
C SER A 28 24.99 0.68 -2.75
N PHE A 29 24.42 1.89 -2.67
CA PHE A 29 22.98 2.09 -2.43
C PHE A 29 22.13 1.43 -3.53
N ALA A 30 22.47 1.71 -4.81
CA ALA A 30 21.76 1.11 -5.94
C ALA A 30 21.88 -0.42 -5.95
N GLY A 31 23.05 -0.96 -5.62
CA GLY A 31 23.26 -2.41 -5.52
C GLY A 31 22.41 -3.08 -4.44
N TRP A 32 22.35 -2.50 -3.26
CA TRP A 32 21.49 -3.03 -2.19
C TRP A 32 20.01 -2.90 -2.51
N GLY A 33 19.58 -1.80 -3.14
CA GLY A 33 18.22 -1.63 -3.64
C GLY A 33 17.87 -2.63 -4.72
N PHE A 34 18.79 -2.89 -5.65
CA PHE A 34 18.64 -3.90 -6.70
C PHE A 34 18.48 -5.31 -6.11
N ILE A 35 19.32 -5.70 -5.15
CA ILE A 35 19.22 -7.00 -4.47
C ILE A 35 17.83 -7.15 -3.81
N ASN A 36 17.36 -6.13 -3.08
CA ASN A 36 16.08 -6.17 -2.41
C ASN A 36 14.90 -6.32 -3.42
N SER A 37 14.91 -5.53 -4.50
CA SER A 37 13.86 -5.60 -5.52
C SER A 37 13.90 -6.92 -6.30
N SER A 38 15.09 -7.39 -6.69
CA SER A 38 15.24 -8.68 -7.37
C SER A 38 14.79 -9.83 -6.51
N SER A 39 15.13 -9.83 -5.21
CA SER A 39 14.69 -10.87 -4.26
C SER A 39 13.16 -10.97 -4.20
N SER A 40 12.48 -9.83 -4.14
CA SER A 40 11.00 -9.82 -4.12
C SER A 40 10.38 -10.33 -5.42
N MET A 41 10.96 -9.96 -6.57
CA MET A 41 10.50 -10.45 -7.88
C MET A 41 10.70 -11.96 -8.03
N PHE A 42 11.89 -12.46 -7.73
CA PHE A 42 12.18 -13.90 -7.79
C PHE A 42 11.27 -14.71 -6.86
N ALA A 43 11.04 -14.21 -5.64
CA ALA A 43 10.15 -14.87 -4.72
C ALA A 43 8.70 -14.87 -5.22
N GLN A 44 8.21 -13.77 -5.78
CA GLN A 44 6.86 -13.68 -6.32
C GLN A 44 6.65 -14.64 -7.50
N TYR A 45 7.58 -14.68 -8.46
CA TYR A 45 7.51 -15.62 -9.58
C TYR A 45 7.68 -17.05 -9.11
N GLY A 46 8.62 -17.32 -8.18
CA GLY A 46 8.83 -18.63 -7.61
C GLY A 46 7.59 -19.19 -6.92
N MET A 47 6.88 -18.34 -6.15
CA MET A 47 5.61 -18.71 -5.52
C MET A 47 4.54 -19.09 -6.58
N GLY A 48 4.45 -18.34 -7.68
CA GLY A 48 3.55 -18.67 -8.79
C GLY A 48 3.88 -20.01 -9.44
N ILE A 49 5.17 -20.33 -9.63
CA ILE A 49 5.63 -21.62 -10.17
C ILE A 49 5.24 -22.75 -9.20
N ILE A 50 5.46 -22.59 -7.90
CA ILE A 50 5.08 -23.58 -6.88
C ILE A 50 3.57 -23.83 -6.92
N LEU A 51 2.76 -22.77 -6.93
CA LEU A 51 1.29 -22.92 -7.02
C LEU A 51 0.88 -23.72 -8.25
N ASN A 52 1.45 -23.39 -9.42
CA ASN A 52 1.15 -24.09 -10.66
C ASN A 52 1.60 -25.56 -10.64
N SER A 53 2.75 -25.85 -10.05
CA SER A 53 3.31 -27.20 -10.01
C SER A 53 2.53 -28.16 -9.13
N PHE A 54 1.96 -27.68 -8.02
CA PHE A 54 1.19 -28.50 -7.08
C PHE A 54 -0.31 -28.55 -7.40
N PHE A 55 -0.87 -27.45 -7.89
CA PHE A 55 -2.32 -27.29 -8.02
C PHE A 55 -2.80 -27.01 -9.45
N GLY A 56 -1.86 -26.87 -10.40
CA GLY A 56 -2.16 -26.74 -11.81
C GLY A 56 -2.63 -25.34 -12.23
N THR A 57 -3.03 -25.25 -13.51
CA THR A 57 -3.32 -23.98 -14.18
C THR A 57 -4.60 -23.30 -13.70
N ILE A 58 -5.58 -24.05 -13.18
CA ILE A 58 -6.84 -23.49 -12.68
C ILE A 58 -6.60 -22.56 -11.49
N LEU A 59 -5.78 -22.98 -10.54
CA LEU A 59 -5.46 -22.17 -9.37
C LEU A 59 -4.52 -21.00 -9.74
N SER A 60 -3.63 -21.20 -10.71
CA SER A 60 -2.82 -20.10 -11.26
C SER A 60 -3.70 -19.05 -11.95
N ALA A 61 -4.76 -19.45 -12.64
CA ALA A 61 -5.76 -18.53 -13.19
C ALA A 61 -6.51 -17.78 -12.09
N ALA A 62 -6.94 -18.49 -11.02
CA ALA A 62 -7.55 -17.83 -9.86
C ALA A 62 -6.64 -16.80 -9.21
N GLN A 63 -5.34 -17.09 -9.07
CA GLN A 63 -4.33 -16.12 -8.62
C GLN A 63 -4.21 -14.93 -9.59
N GLY A 64 -4.22 -15.18 -10.89
CA GLY A 64 -4.20 -14.15 -11.92
C GLY A 64 -5.37 -13.17 -11.80
N VAL A 65 -6.57 -13.69 -11.61
CA VAL A 65 -7.78 -12.89 -11.35
C VAL A 65 -7.64 -12.05 -10.09
N ALA A 66 -7.19 -12.64 -8.99
CA ALA A 66 -6.98 -11.94 -7.72
C ALA A 66 -5.96 -10.81 -7.87
N ASN A 67 -4.83 -11.06 -8.54
CA ASN A 67 -3.78 -10.07 -8.80
C ASN A 67 -4.27 -8.93 -9.70
N GLN A 68 -5.10 -9.21 -10.69
CA GLN A 68 -5.60 -8.20 -11.63
C GLN A 68 -6.51 -7.20 -10.92
N ILE A 69 -7.49 -7.68 -10.14
CA ILE A 69 -8.42 -6.78 -9.43
C ILE A 69 -7.68 -6.01 -8.32
N SER A 70 -6.92 -6.70 -7.48
CA SER A 70 -6.18 -6.05 -6.40
C SER A 70 -5.15 -5.06 -6.91
N GLY A 71 -4.52 -5.35 -8.06
CA GLY A 71 -3.59 -4.45 -8.73
C GLY A 71 -4.21 -3.13 -9.16
N GLN A 72 -5.47 -3.14 -9.64
CA GLN A 72 -6.21 -1.92 -9.98
C GLN A 72 -6.54 -1.10 -8.73
N LEU A 73 -6.94 -1.74 -7.65
CA LEU A 73 -7.19 -1.04 -6.37
C LEU A 73 -5.92 -0.40 -5.81
N MET A 74 -4.76 -1.05 -6.01
CA MET A 74 -3.47 -0.53 -5.57
C MET A 74 -2.99 0.73 -6.32
N VAL A 75 -3.57 1.06 -7.48
CA VAL A 75 -3.21 2.27 -8.24
C VAL A 75 -3.43 3.53 -7.41
N PHE A 76 -4.51 3.59 -6.64
CA PHE A 76 -4.84 4.75 -5.79
C PHE A 76 -3.75 5.00 -4.73
N SER A 77 -3.30 3.95 -4.04
CA SER A 77 -2.23 4.05 -3.06
C SER A 77 -0.90 4.42 -3.71
N ARG A 78 -0.55 3.81 -4.84
CA ARG A 78 0.69 4.12 -5.57
C ARG A 78 0.75 5.57 -6.01
N THR A 79 -0.36 6.13 -6.48
CA THR A 79 -0.44 7.55 -6.88
C THR A 79 -0.18 8.47 -5.69
N MET A 80 -0.76 8.16 -4.52
CA MET A 80 -0.49 8.92 -3.31
C MET A 80 1.01 8.84 -2.91
N LEU A 81 1.59 7.64 -2.97
CA LEU A 81 3.00 7.43 -2.64
C LEU A 81 3.95 8.20 -3.58
N MET A 82 3.63 8.31 -4.87
CA MET A 82 4.40 9.13 -5.82
C MET A 82 4.44 10.60 -5.41
N ALA A 83 3.39 11.13 -4.80
CA ALA A 83 3.37 12.50 -4.30
C ALA A 83 4.12 12.67 -2.97
N ILE A 84 4.10 11.66 -2.11
CA ILE A 84 4.67 11.72 -0.75
C ILE A 84 6.17 11.39 -0.72
N ASN A 85 6.64 10.45 -1.53
CA ASN A 85 8.04 10.00 -1.51
C ASN A 85 9.06 11.14 -1.70
N PRO A 86 8.86 12.13 -2.61
CA PRO A 86 9.77 13.27 -2.72
C PRO A 86 9.82 14.14 -1.46
N ILE A 87 8.69 14.26 -0.73
CA ILE A 87 8.61 15.04 0.52
C ILE A 87 9.41 14.34 1.62
N ILE A 88 9.29 13.00 1.74
CA ILE A 88 10.08 12.18 2.66
C ILE A 88 11.57 12.33 2.33
N GLY A 89 11.96 12.21 1.05
CA GLY A 89 13.34 12.39 0.60
C GLY A 89 13.89 13.78 0.90
N LYS A 90 13.11 14.86 0.68
CA LYS A 90 13.51 16.23 1.01
C LYS A 90 13.75 16.41 2.51
N LYS A 91 12.89 15.83 3.36
CA LYS A 91 13.06 15.89 4.82
C LYS A 91 14.28 15.11 5.31
N ALA A 92 14.55 13.95 4.71
CA ALA A 92 15.77 13.19 4.96
C ALA A 92 17.02 14.00 4.58
N GLY A 93 17.03 14.59 3.39
CA GLY A 93 18.16 15.40 2.90
C GLY A 93 18.40 16.67 3.72
N SER A 94 17.37 17.25 4.36
CA SER A 94 17.52 18.36 5.31
C SER A 94 17.83 17.92 6.74
N ASN A 95 18.08 16.65 6.98
CA ASN A 95 18.30 16.03 8.30
C ASN A 95 17.15 16.23 9.31
N ASP A 96 15.93 16.50 8.80
CA ASP A 96 14.72 16.69 9.61
C ASP A 96 14.01 15.34 9.81
N ILE A 97 14.69 14.44 10.53
CA ILE A 97 14.26 13.04 10.71
C ILE A 97 12.92 12.94 11.45
N THR A 98 12.67 13.84 12.40
CA THR A 98 11.44 13.86 13.19
C THR A 98 10.21 14.13 12.30
N ASN A 99 10.25 15.16 11.46
CA ASN A 99 9.15 15.44 10.53
C ASN A 99 9.08 14.42 9.41
N MET A 100 10.20 13.88 8.93
CA MET A 100 10.22 12.76 7.99
C MET A 100 9.41 11.58 8.53
N MET A 101 9.64 11.19 9.80
CA MET A 101 8.96 10.07 10.41
C MET A 101 7.47 10.36 10.66
N ARG A 102 7.14 11.59 11.13
CA ARG A 102 5.73 12.00 11.30
C ARG A 102 4.95 11.93 9.98
N ILE A 103 5.55 12.42 8.88
CA ILE A 103 4.95 12.34 7.54
C ILE A 103 4.80 10.88 7.11
N SER A 104 5.81 10.05 7.35
CA SER A 104 5.78 8.64 6.98
C SER A 104 4.67 7.87 7.71
N LEU A 105 4.54 8.04 9.04
CA LEU A 105 3.46 7.41 9.81
C LEU A 105 2.07 7.85 9.34
N PHE A 106 1.89 9.16 9.15
CA PHE A 106 0.64 9.70 8.61
C PHE A 106 0.31 9.14 7.24
N SER A 107 1.31 9.06 6.35
CA SER A 107 1.11 8.58 4.98
C SER A 107 0.86 7.07 4.90
N SER A 108 1.45 6.24 5.78
CA SER A 108 1.08 4.82 5.90
C SER A 108 -0.39 4.67 6.33
N LYS A 109 -0.82 5.43 7.32
CA LYS A 109 -2.23 5.46 7.74
C LYS A 109 -3.16 5.83 6.57
N MET A 110 -2.85 6.92 5.85
CA MET A 110 -3.66 7.36 4.71
C MET A 110 -3.65 6.37 3.56
N SER A 111 -2.52 5.74 3.27
CA SER A 111 -2.38 4.71 2.24
C SER A 111 -3.28 3.49 2.52
N PHE A 112 -3.30 3.04 3.77
CA PHE A 112 -4.23 1.99 4.20
C PHE A 112 -5.68 2.41 4.03
N LEU A 113 -6.06 3.62 4.47
CA LEU A 113 -7.44 4.11 4.38
C LEU A 113 -7.94 4.21 2.94
N ILE A 114 -7.10 4.68 2.02
CA ILE A 114 -7.44 4.78 0.61
C ILE A 114 -7.77 3.40 0.03
N ILE A 115 -6.96 2.39 0.33
CA ILE A 115 -7.25 1.03 -0.15
C ILE A 115 -8.44 0.44 0.58
N ALA A 116 -8.54 0.59 1.90
CA ALA A 116 -9.61 0.03 2.72
C ALA A 116 -10.99 0.52 2.29
N PHE A 117 -11.10 1.78 1.87
CA PHE A 117 -12.33 2.35 1.32
C PHE A 117 -12.92 1.52 0.18
N PHE A 118 -12.07 1.09 -0.75
CA PHE A 118 -12.49 0.22 -1.85
C PHE A 118 -12.49 -1.25 -1.46
N ALA A 119 -11.52 -1.70 -0.68
CA ALA A 119 -11.32 -3.10 -0.36
C ALA A 119 -12.44 -3.70 0.49
N PHE A 120 -12.99 -2.97 1.48
CA PHE A 120 -14.01 -3.52 2.36
C PHE A 120 -15.26 -3.99 1.64
N PRO A 121 -15.94 -3.19 0.79
CA PRO A 121 -17.08 -3.68 0.04
C PRO A 121 -16.70 -4.83 -0.91
N PHE A 122 -15.50 -4.78 -1.52
CA PHE A 122 -15.03 -5.86 -2.40
C PHE A 122 -14.78 -7.16 -1.64
N ILE A 123 -14.25 -7.13 -0.42
CA ILE A 123 -14.05 -8.32 0.42
C ILE A 123 -15.39 -8.96 0.78
N ILE A 124 -16.41 -8.15 1.08
CA ILE A 124 -17.73 -8.64 1.46
C ILE A 124 -18.43 -9.25 0.25
N GLU A 125 -18.51 -8.52 -0.86
CA GLU A 125 -19.26 -8.89 -2.07
C GLU A 125 -18.41 -9.61 -3.14
N THR A 126 -17.25 -10.15 -2.77
CA THR A 126 -16.36 -10.84 -3.71
C THR A 126 -17.09 -11.86 -4.58
N PRO A 127 -17.95 -12.77 -4.06
CA PRO A 127 -18.61 -13.78 -4.89
C PRO A 127 -19.44 -13.13 -6.00
N TYR A 128 -20.32 -12.20 -5.65
CA TYR A 128 -21.19 -11.54 -6.59
C TYR A 128 -20.43 -10.66 -7.61
N ILE A 129 -19.40 -9.92 -7.17
CA ILE A 129 -18.58 -9.11 -8.07
C ILE A 129 -17.83 -9.97 -9.08
N LEU A 130 -17.29 -11.11 -8.66
CA LEU A 130 -16.62 -12.03 -9.58
C LEU A 130 -17.60 -12.65 -10.58
N GLN A 131 -18.82 -12.99 -10.17
CA GLN A 131 -19.86 -13.47 -11.07
C GLN A 131 -20.29 -12.43 -12.10
N LEU A 132 -20.37 -11.16 -11.72
CA LEU A 132 -20.69 -10.07 -12.65
C LEU A 132 -19.60 -9.85 -13.69
N TRP A 133 -18.35 -10.04 -13.31
CA TRP A 133 -17.21 -9.75 -14.18
C TRP A 133 -16.79 -10.95 -15.05
N LEU A 134 -16.86 -12.17 -14.51
CA LEU A 134 -16.41 -13.39 -15.16
C LEU A 134 -17.61 -14.30 -15.50
N LYS A 135 -17.68 -14.80 -16.73
CA LYS A 135 -18.69 -15.82 -17.10
C LYS A 135 -18.53 -17.10 -16.29
N ASN A 136 -17.27 -17.54 -16.12
CA ASN A 136 -16.89 -18.69 -15.30
C ASN A 136 -15.89 -18.23 -14.26
N VAL A 137 -16.27 -18.29 -13.00
CA VAL A 137 -15.38 -17.95 -11.87
C VAL A 137 -14.52 -19.18 -11.56
N PRO A 138 -13.19 -19.11 -11.73
CA PRO A 138 -12.32 -20.22 -11.38
C PRO A 138 -12.48 -20.60 -9.91
N GLU A 139 -12.37 -21.89 -9.61
CA GLU A 139 -12.36 -22.37 -8.24
C GLU A 139 -11.28 -21.65 -7.42
N TRP A 140 -11.54 -21.37 -6.16
CA TRP A 140 -10.67 -20.61 -5.24
C TRP A 140 -10.50 -19.11 -5.52
N SER A 141 -11.03 -18.56 -6.63
CA SER A 141 -10.86 -17.13 -6.96
C SER A 141 -11.35 -16.20 -5.85
N VAL A 142 -12.49 -16.51 -5.23
CA VAL A 142 -13.05 -15.73 -4.10
C VAL A 142 -12.08 -15.72 -2.92
N CYS A 143 -11.60 -16.90 -2.54
CA CYS A 143 -10.67 -17.07 -1.44
C CYS A 143 -9.35 -16.34 -1.71
N PHE A 144 -8.77 -16.55 -2.89
CA PHE A 144 -7.50 -15.93 -3.29
C PHE A 144 -7.59 -14.41 -3.38
N PHE A 145 -8.69 -13.88 -3.93
CA PHE A 145 -8.89 -12.44 -3.98
C PHE A 145 -8.98 -11.83 -2.57
N ARG A 146 -9.75 -12.44 -1.67
CA ARG A 146 -9.86 -11.96 -0.28
C ARG A 146 -8.51 -11.95 0.44
N PHE A 147 -7.71 -12.99 0.28
CA PHE A 147 -6.36 -13.02 0.84
C PHE A 147 -5.42 -12.02 0.18
N GLU A 148 -5.45 -11.90 -1.15
CA GLU A 148 -4.57 -10.98 -1.88
C GLU A 148 -4.83 -9.52 -1.52
N ILE A 149 -6.12 -9.11 -1.44
CA ILE A 149 -6.46 -7.75 -1.04
C ILE A 149 -6.09 -7.49 0.43
N THR A 150 -6.28 -8.48 1.32
CA THR A 150 -5.87 -8.39 2.73
C THR A 150 -4.36 -8.24 2.84
N ARG A 151 -3.58 -9.02 2.11
CA ARG A 151 -2.12 -8.93 2.03
C ARG A 151 -1.69 -7.53 1.58
N ASN A 152 -2.30 -7.00 0.52
CA ASN A 152 -2.01 -5.67 0.01
C ASN A 152 -2.38 -4.56 1.01
N MET A 153 -3.48 -4.72 1.76
CA MET A 153 -3.84 -3.79 2.83
C MET A 153 -2.81 -3.79 3.96
N LEU A 154 -2.34 -4.97 4.38
CA LEU A 154 -1.29 -5.09 5.40
C LEU A 154 0.03 -4.45 4.97
N ASP A 155 0.41 -4.56 3.69
CA ASP A 155 1.60 -3.89 3.15
C ASP A 155 1.54 -2.36 3.33
N GLN A 156 0.34 -1.75 3.26
CA GLN A 156 0.19 -0.30 3.41
C GLN A 156 0.54 0.20 4.80
N LEU A 157 0.46 -0.64 5.83
CA LEU A 157 0.78 -0.24 7.20
C LEU A 157 2.23 0.23 7.35
N THR A 158 3.14 -0.32 6.53
CA THR A 158 4.58 -0.07 6.65
C THR A 158 5.24 0.49 5.38
N ILE A 159 4.47 0.74 4.30
CA ILE A 159 5.03 1.07 2.99
C ILE A 159 5.84 2.36 2.99
N THR A 160 5.36 3.41 3.66
CA THR A 160 6.08 4.69 3.74
C THR A 160 7.21 4.68 4.76
N LEU A 161 7.18 3.77 5.75
CA LEU A 161 8.34 3.52 6.62
C LEU A 161 9.50 2.93 5.82
N THR A 162 9.23 2.06 4.85
CA THR A 162 10.22 1.59 3.87
C THR A 162 10.81 2.76 3.08
N SER A 163 9.97 3.71 2.64
CA SER A 163 10.44 4.92 1.95
C SER A 163 11.33 5.78 2.85
N ALA A 164 11.00 5.91 4.14
CA ALA A 164 11.82 6.64 5.11
C ALA A 164 13.18 5.98 5.36
N ILE A 165 13.21 4.65 5.52
CA ILE A 165 14.47 3.89 5.66
C ILE A 165 15.36 4.07 4.42
N ASN A 166 14.76 4.00 3.23
CA ASN A 166 15.49 4.21 1.98
C ASN A 166 16.01 5.65 1.85
N ALA A 167 15.24 6.65 2.27
CA ALA A 167 15.63 8.05 2.22
C ALA A 167 16.74 8.40 3.23
N GLU A 168 16.82 7.70 4.36
CA GLU A 168 17.89 7.84 5.36
C GLU A 168 19.24 7.29 4.82
N GLY A 169 19.21 6.27 3.94
CA GLY A 169 20.35 5.82 3.15
C GLY A 169 21.12 4.62 3.71
N ARG A 170 21.04 4.28 5.01
CA ARG A 170 21.71 3.10 5.60
C ARG A 170 20.93 1.81 5.38
N ILE A 171 20.79 1.40 4.10
CA ILE A 171 19.90 0.30 3.71
C ILE A 171 20.55 -1.08 3.65
N LYS A 172 21.88 -1.20 3.78
CA LYS A 172 22.61 -2.48 3.58
C LYS A 172 22.00 -3.64 4.36
N TYR A 173 21.99 -3.58 5.67
CA TYR A 173 21.50 -4.67 6.52
C TYR A 173 19.99 -4.86 6.43
N TYR A 174 19.25 -3.75 6.25
CA TYR A 174 17.83 -3.79 5.97
C TYR A 174 17.54 -4.59 4.69
N SER A 175 18.23 -4.29 3.59
CA SER A 175 18.04 -4.99 2.30
C SER A 175 18.41 -6.47 2.38
N ILE A 176 19.45 -6.85 3.12
CA ILE A 176 19.81 -8.25 3.31
C ILE A 176 18.71 -8.99 4.05
N LEU A 177 18.29 -8.50 5.23
CA LEU A 177 17.26 -9.17 6.04
C LEU A 177 15.91 -9.20 5.33
N ARG A 178 15.54 -8.09 4.68
CA ARG A 178 14.30 -8.03 3.90
C ARG A 178 14.35 -8.98 2.69
N GLY A 179 15.48 -9.01 1.98
CA GLY A 179 15.73 -9.96 0.89
C GLY A 179 15.60 -11.41 1.33
N CYS A 180 16.22 -11.78 2.46
CA CYS A 180 16.06 -13.11 3.04
C CYS A 180 14.60 -13.42 3.38
N SER A 181 13.85 -12.47 3.95
CA SER A 181 12.44 -12.68 4.30
C SER A 181 11.55 -12.91 3.06
N TYR A 182 11.92 -12.36 1.90
CA TYR A 182 11.22 -12.62 0.66
C TYR A 182 11.34 -14.06 0.17
N PHE A 183 12.46 -14.73 0.43
CA PHE A 183 12.66 -16.13 0.04
C PHE A 183 12.02 -17.14 0.99
N LEU A 184 11.68 -16.76 2.22
CA LEU A 184 11.11 -17.68 3.22
C LEU A 184 9.83 -18.41 2.75
N PRO A 185 8.88 -17.79 2.02
CA PRO A 185 7.67 -18.49 1.58
C PRO A 185 7.97 -19.66 0.64
N LEU A 186 9.04 -19.61 -0.16
CA LEU A 186 9.35 -20.66 -1.13
C LEU A 186 9.56 -22.04 -0.48
N PRO A 187 10.56 -22.24 0.43
CA PRO A 187 10.78 -23.53 1.05
C PRO A 187 9.64 -23.95 1.97
N ILE A 188 8.97 -22.98 2.66
CA ILE A 188 7.85 -23.30 3.52
C ILE A 188 6.66 -23.81 2.69
N SER A 189 6.35 -23.19 1.55
CA SER A 189 5.27 -23.63 0.67
C SER A 189 5.57 -24.98 0.05
N LEU A 190 6.79 -25.20 -0.43
CA LEU A 190 7.21 -26.51 -0.97
C LEU A 190 7.01 -27.60 0.09
N PHE A 191 7.46 -27.38 1.32
CA PHE A 191 7.33 -28.35 2.40
C PHE A 191 5.87 -28.65 2.74
N LEU A 192 5.04 -27.60 2.94
CA LEU A 192 3.64 -27.79 3.32
C LEU A 192 2.81 -28.44 2.20
N PHE A 193 3.06 -28.09 0.93
CA PHE A 193 2.33 -28.69 -0.19
C PHE A 193 2.74 -30.13 -0.45
N HIS A 194 3.99 -30.52 -0.19
CA HIS A 194 4.37 -31.92 -0.17
C HIS A 194 3.66 -32.74 0.93
N LEU A 195 3.29 -32.08 2.04
CA LEU A 195 2.49 -32.70 3.10
C LEU A 195 0.97 -32.73 2.80
N GLY A 196 0.55 -32.26 1.62
CA GLY A 196 -0.85 -32.27 1.22
C GLY A 196 -1.72 -31.13 1.77
N PHE A 197 -1.11 -30.03 2.22
CA PHE A 197 -1.86 -28.86 2.68
C PHE A 197 -2.63 -28.18 1.55
N SER A 198 -3.81 -27.64 1.88
CA SER A 198 -4.74 -26.99 0.96
C SER A 198 -4.17 -25.71 0.33
N PRO A 199 -4.66 -25.30 -0.88
CA PRO A 199 -4.13 -24.14 -1.63
C PRO A 199 -4.16 -22.80 -0.89
N TYR A 200 -5.08 -22.57 0.05
CA TYR A 200 -5.16 -21.31 0.81
C TYR A 200 -3.90 -21.04 1.67
N TRP A 201 -3.15 -22.09 2.05
CA TRP A 201 -1.89 -21.93 2.76
C TRP A 201 -0.85 -21.13 1.97
N PHE A 202 -0.96 -21.08 0.64
CA PHE A 202 -0.15 -20.21 -0.19
C PHE A 202 -0.17 -18.76 0.29
N TYR A 203 -1.35 -18.20 0.52
CA TYR A 203 -1.49 -16.82 0.99
C TYR A 203 -1.19 -16.66 2.48
N ILE A 204 -1.53 -17.64 3.31
CA ILE A 204 -1.23 -17.61 4.75
C ILE A 204 0.28 -17.53 4.97
N ILE A 205 1.05 -18.38 4.27
CA ILE A 205 2.52 -18.37 4.35
C ILE A 205 3.05 -17.01 3.87
N TRP A 206 2.51 -16.49 2.78
CA TRP A 206 2.94 -15.23 2.21
C TRP A 206 2.66 -14.05 3.14
N ILE A 207 1.45 -13.96 3.71
CA ILE A 207 1.08 -12.96 4.71
C ILE A 207 1.99 -13.06 5.94
N PHE A 208 2.20 -14.26 6.46
CA PHE A 208 3.04 -14.45 7.64
C PHE A 208 4.50 -14.02 7.39
N THR A 209 5.08 -14.41 6.27
CA THR A 209 6.49 -14.13 5.98
C THR A 209 6.72 -12.69 5.50
N TRP A 210 5.94 -12.20 4.53
CA TRP A 210 6.15 -10.86 3.97
C TRP A 210 5.56 -9.75 4.82
N ASN A 211 4.30 -9.90 5.25
CA ASN A 211 3.64 -8.89 6.08
C ASN A 211 3.99 -9.06 7.57
N GLY A 212 4.08 -10.29 8.08
CA GLY A 212 4.48 -10.54 9.46
C GLY A 212 5.97 -10.26 9.70
N ILE A 213 6.84 -11.21 9.32
CA ILE A 213 8.29 -11.08 9.53
C ILE A 213 8.85 -9.83 8.85
N GLY A 214 8.41 -9.56 7.62
CA GLY A 214 8.85 -8.40 6.87
C GLY A 214 8.50 -7.07 7.51
N SER A 215 7.30 -6.92 8.09
CA SER A 215 6.94 -5.70 8.82
C SER A 215 7.72 -5.54 10.11
N LEU A 216 8.03 -6.64 10.83
CA LEU A 216 8.90 -6.56 11.99
C LEU A 216 10.30 -6.05 11.64
N ILE A 217 10.86 -6.49 10.50
CA ILE A 217 12.14 -5.97 10.00
C ILE A 217 12.03 -4.47 9.69
N ILE A 218 10.95 -4.04 9.02
CA ILE A 218 10.72 -2.62 8.70
C ILE A 218 10.63 -1.79 9.99
N LEU A 219 9.83 -2.22 10.97
CA LEU A 219 9.65 -1.53 12.25
C LEU A 219 10.96 -1.43 13.03
N TYR A 220 11.76 -2.52 13.05
CA TYR A 220 13.06 -2.52 13.69
C TYR A 220 14.02 -1.48 13.07
N TYR A 221 14.11 -1.43 11.73
CA TYR A 221 14.98 -0.46 11.07
C TYR A 221 14.44 0.96 11.08
N ALA A 222 13.12 1.16 11.04
CA ALA A 222 12.52 2.47 11.26
C ALA A 222 12.82 3.02 12.66
N HIS A 223 12.80 2.15 13.69
CA HIS A 223 13.24 2.51 15.03
C HIS A 223 14.75 2.81 15.09
N LYS A 224 15.57 1.90 14.62
CA LYS A 224 17.04 1.98 14.72
C LYS A 224 17.66 3.11 13.91
N ASN A 225 17.21 3.30 12.66
CA ASN A 225 17.83 4.25 11.75
C ASN A 225 17.15 5.62 11.76
N CYS A 226 15.81 5.64 11.94
CA CYS A 226 15.01 6.86 11.85
C CYS A 226 14.42 7.31 13.19
N GLY A 227 14.73 6.64 14.30
CA GLY A 227 14.30 7.04 15.65
C GLY A 227 12.79 6.91 15.89
N MET A 228 12.06 6.10 15.11
CA MET A 228 10.64 5.85 15.29
C MET A 228 10.36 5.21 16.66
N GLN A 229 9.36 5.69 17.36
CA GLN A 229 8.87 5.01 18.56
C GLN A 229 7.81 3.97 18.19
N TYR A 230 7.92 2.75 18.72
CA TYR A 230 6.92 1.70 18.50
C TYR A 230 5.53 2.11 18.98
N ALA A 231 5.46 2.86 20.11
CA ALA A 231 4.21 3.37 20.63
C ALA A 231 3.47 4.29 19.64
N ASP A 232 4.20 5.11 18.87
CA ASP A 232 3.61 5.99 17.86
C ASP A 232 3.02 5.16 16.71
N PHE A 233 3.72 4.11 16.26
CA PHE A 233 3.19 3.21 15.25
C PHE A 233 1.87 2.56 15.70
N PHE A 234 1.82 2.05 16.92
CA PHE A 234 0.60 1.45 17.45
C PHE A 234 -0.54 2.46 17.61
N LYS A 235 -0.27 3.64 18.16
CA LYS A 235 -1.30 4.67 18.42
C LYS A 235 -1.79 5.34 17.15
N ILE A 236 -0.89 5.64 16.20
CA ILE A 236 -1.23 6.41 14.99
C ILE A 236 -1.78 5.51 13.88
N ILE A 237 -1.29 4.26 13.77
CA ILE A 237 -1.63 3.36 12.67
C ILE A 237 -2.51 2.20 13.16
N ILE A 238 -2.00 1.33 14.04
CA ILE A 238 -2.67 0.07 14.35
C ILE A 238 -4.01 0.27 15.04
N TYR A 239 -4.06 1.03 16.13
CA TYR A 239 -5.28 1.21 16.92
C TYR A 239 -6.44 1.80 16.11
N PRO A 240 -6.29 2.94 15.38
CA PRO A 240 -7.39 3.48 14.60
C PRO A 240 -7.79 2.59 13.42
N ILE A 241 -6.83 1.90 12.79
CA ILE A 241 -7.09 0.98 11.68
C ILE A 241 -7.88 -0.26 12.16
N LEU A 242 -7.57 -0.82 13.31
CA LEU A 242 -8.35 -1.92 13.90
C LEU A 242 -9.79 -1.50 14.16
N LEU A 243 -10.01 -0.31 14.76
CA LEU A 243 -11.36 0.18 15.03
C LEU A 243 -12.19 0.35 13.75
N ILE A 244 -11.61 0.95 12.71
CA ILE A 244 -12.34 1.15 11.45
C ILE A 244 -12.61 -0.17 10.73
N THR A 245 -11.66 -1.09 10.75
CA THR A 245 -11.80 -2.41 10.12
C THR A 245 -12.91 -3.21 10.80
N ILE A 246 -12.88 -3.30 12.12
CA ILE A 246 -13.89 -4.02 12.89
C ILE A 246 -15.27 -3.38 12.71
N SER A 247 -15.39 -2.05 12.88
CA SER A 247 -16.69 -1.37 12.75
C SER A 247 -17.30 -1.52 11.35
N THR A 248 -16.47 -1.36 10.30
CA THR A 248 -16.96 -1.41 8.92
C THR A 248 -17.33 -2.82 8.51
N LEU A 249 -16.46 -3.81 8.75
CA LEU A 249 -16.71 -5.19 8.34
C LEU A 249 -17.83 -5.85 9.16
N SER A 250 -17.91 -5.59 10.48
CA SER A 250 -18.97 -6.19 11.31
C SER A 250 -20.36 -5.68 10.94
N ILE A 251 -20.54 -4.35 10.82
CA ILE A 251 -21.85 -3.77 10.53
C ILE A 251 -22.29 -4.11 9.10
N SER A 252 -21.39 -3.99 8.12
CA SER A 252 -21.73 -4.31 6.73
C SER A 252 -21.86 -5.81 6.49
N GLY A 253 -21.11 -6.65 7.21
CA GLY A 253 -21.23 -8.10 7.16
C GLY A 253 -22.56 -8.64 7.67
N ILE A 254 -23.23 -7.93 8.59
CA ILE A 254 -24.58 -8.31 9.06
C ILE A 254 -25.57 -8.34 7.89
N ILE A 255 -25.44 -7.42 6.93
CA ILE A 255 -26.34 -7.35 5.76
C ILE A 255 -26.31 -8.65 4.94
N THR A 256 -25.14 -9.28 4.82
CA THR A 256 -24.98 -10.52 4.05
C THR A 256 -25.71 -11.72 4.67
N VAL A 257 -26.06 -11.64 5.96
CA VAL A 257 -26.80 -12.70 6.67
C VAL A 257 -28.32 -12.60 6.37
N TYR A 258 -28.82 -11.38 6.11
CA TYR A 258 -30.26 -11.14 5.91
C TYR A 258 -30.65 -10.98 4.44
N MET A 259 -29.71 -10.88 3.52
CA MET A 259 -29.99 -10.67 2.09
C MET A 259 -29.20 -11.64 1.22
N ASP A 260 -29.91 -12.28 0.28
CA ASP A 260 -29.27 -13.11 -0.75
C ASP A 260 -28.48 -12.29 -1.76
N GLU A 261 -27.56 -12.94 -2.48
CA GLU A 261 -26.74 -12.32 -3.50
C GLU A 261 -27.58 -11.68 -4.60
N SER A 262 -27.50 -10.35 -4.71
CA SER A 262 -28.25 -9.55 -5.67
C SER A 262 -27.59 -8.22 -5.94
N PHE A 263 -27.93 -7.59 -7.07
CA PHE A 263 -27.47 -6.25 -7.39
C PHE A 263 -27.92 -5.23 -6.32
N LEU A 264 -29.12 -5.39 -5.77
CA LEU A 264 -29.63 -4.53 -4.70
C LEU A 264 -28.76 -4.65 -3.43
N ARG A 265 -28.38 -5.89 -3.03
CA ARG A 265 -27.48 -6.11 -1.89
C ARG A 265 -26.12 -5.45 -2.12
N LEU A 266 -25.55 -5.57 -3.31
CA LEU A 266 -24.30 -4.93 -3.67
C LEU A 266 -24.38 -3.39 -3.47
N VAL A 267 -25.43 -2.74 -3.98
CA VAL A 267 -25.64 -1.29 -3.82
C VAL A 267 -25.80 -0.91 -2.34
N ILE A 268 -26.57 -1.66 -1.58
CA ILE A 268 -26.75 -1.43 -0.14
C ILE A 268 -25.42 -1.56 0.60
N ILE A 269 -24.63 -2.59 0.31
CA ILE A 269 -23.31 -2.79 0.95
C ILE A 269 -22.34 -1.68 0.55
N LEU A 270 -22.31 -1.25 -0.70
CA LEU A 270 -21.48 -0.11 -1.13
C LEU A 270 -21.87 1.18 -0.38
N CYS A 271 -23.14 1.47 -0.24
CA CYS A 271 -23.61 2.66 0.48
C CYS A 271 -23.30 2.56 1.98
N THR A 272 -23.63 1.45 2.61
CA THR A 272 -23.44 1.26 4.06
C THR A 272 -21.96 1.22 4.44
N THR A 273 -21.13 0.48 3.70
CA THR A 273 -19.67 0.48 3.94
C THR A 273 -19.09 1.88 3.80
N THR A 274 -19.48 2.63 2.76
CA THR A 274 -19.02 4.02 2.55
C THR A 274 -19.39 4.93 3.71
N ILE A 275 -20.66 4.89 4.15
CA ILE A 275 -21.16 5.74 5.24
C ILE A 275 -20.45 5.39 6.56
N ILE A 276 -20.38 4.10 6.90
CA ILE A 276 -19.75 3.65 8.15
C ILE A 276 -18.24 3.97 8.13
N PHE A 277 -17.59 3.77 6.99
CA PHE A 277 -16.17 4.08 6.82
C PHE A 277 -15.89 5.57 7.05
N ILE A 278 -16.66 6.47 6.44
CA ILE A 278 -16.50 7.92 6.59
C ILE A 278 -16.73 8.33 8.05
N ILE A 279 -17.80 7.83 8.67
CA ILE A 279 -18.11 8.14 10.09
C ILE A 279 -16.99 7.63 11.00
N SER A 280 -16.52 6.40 10.79
CA SER A 280 -15.44 5.79 11.58
C SER A 280 -14.10 6.51 11.39
N CYS A 281 -13.77 6.92 10.17
CA CYS A 281 -12.60 7.75 9.90
C CYS A 281 -12.67 9.07 10.67
N TRP A 282 -13.81 9.75 10.58
CA TRP A 282 -14.01 11.03 11.29
C TRP A 282 -13.95 10.90 12.81
N ARG A 283 -14.49 9.82 13.36
CA ARG A 283 -14.59 9.62 14.82
C ARG A 283 -13.30 9.10 15.45
N PHE A 284 -12.63 8.15 14.80
CA PHE A 284 -11.56 7.36 15.41
C PHE A 284 -10.18 7.59 14.80
N VAL A 285 -10.11 7.96 13.51
CA VAL A 285 -8.82 7.98 12.78
C VAL A 285 -8.19 9.35 12.72
N PHE A 286 -8.99 10.40 12.49
CA PHE A 286 -8.46 11.75 12.33
C PHE A 286 -8.32 12.47 13.66
N SER A 287 -7.11 12.96 13.96
CA SER A 287 -6.84 13.87 15.07
C SER A 287 -7.51 15.24 14.87
N SER A 288 -7.60 16.03 15.93
CA SER A 288 -8.20 17.37 15.85
C SER A 288 -7.45 18.30 14.87
N GLU A 289 -6.13 18.14 14.75
CA GLU A 289 -5.32 18.89 13.78
C GLU A 289 -5.59 18.43 12.35
N GLU A 290 -5.63 17.11 12.12
CA GLU A 290 -5.90 16.52 10.80
C GLU A 290 -7.31 16.90 10.30
N LYS A 291 -8.31 16.92 11.19
CA LYS A 291 -9.68 17.39 10.86
C LYS A 291 -9.68 18.83 10.38
N LYS A 292 -8.94 19.72 11.04
CA LYS A 292 -8.83 21.13 10.63
C LYS A 292 -8.19 21.26 9.23
N ILE A 293 -7.15 20.46 8.96
CA ILE A 293 -6.48 20.46 7.62
C ILE A 293 -7.46 19.99 6.55
N ILE A 294 -8.17 18.88 6.78
CA ILE A 294 -9.15 18.34 5.83
C ILE A 294 -10.27 19.35 5.56
N LEU A 295 -10.82 19.97 6.61
CA LEU A 295 -11.87 20.99 6.48
C LEU A 295 -11.39 22.23 5.73
N SER A 296 -10.18 22.70 6.00
CA SER A 296 -9.61 23.85 5.27
C SER A 296 -9.37 23.53 3.80
N ALA A 297 -8.84 22.35 3.49
CA ALA A 297 -8.63 21.89 2.12
C ALA A 297 -9.95 21.71 1.36
N SER A 298 -10.98 21.13 2.00
CA SER A 298 -12.30 20.97 1.38
C SER A 298 -12.99 22.32 1.11
N MET A 299 -12.86 23.28 2.02
CA MET A 299 -13.39 24.65 1.83
C MET A 299 -12.65 25.40 0.71
N SER A 300 -11.34 25.21 0.55
CA SER A 300 -10.58 25.82 -0.55
C SER A 300 -11.01 25.27 -1.90
N LEU A 301 -11.17 23.95 -2.00
CA LEU A 301 -11.67 23.28 -3.22
C LEU A 301 -13.10 23.74 -3.58
N LEU A 302 -13.99 23.83 -2.58
CA LEU A 302 -15.35 24.35 -2.80
C LEU A 302 -15.37 25.80 -3.29
N LYS A 303 -14.45 26.64 -2.78
CA LYS A 303 -14.30 28.02 -3.27
C LYS A 303 -13.80 28.06 -4.71
N GLU A 304 -12.83 27.23 -5.07
CA GLU A 304 -12.35 27.13 -6.46
C GLU A 304 -13.43 26.62 -7.42
N ILE A 305 -14.19 25.59 -7.02
CA ILE A 305 -15.31 25.07 -7.81
C ILE A 305 -16.39 26.14 -8.00
N LYS A 306 -16.77 26.86 -6.91
CA LYS A 306 -17.72 27.98 -7.00
C LYS A 306 -17.21 29.11 -7.89
N ALA A 307 -15.93 29.45 -7.84
CA ALA A 307 -15.32 30.45 -8.69
C ALA A 307 -15.33 30.04 -10.18
N LYS A 308 -15.14 28.76 -10.48
CA LYS A 308 -15.23 28.22 -11.85
C LYS A 308 -16.66 28.09 -12.35
N LEU A 309 -17.63 27.80 -11.48
CA LEU A 309 -19.05 27.69 -11.85
C LEU A 309 -19.75 29.08 -12.00
N HIS A 310 -19.24 30.10 -11.33
CA HIS A 310 -19.69 31.47 -11.44
C HIS A 310 -18.53 32.38 -11.89
N PRO A 311 -18.06 32.28 -13.13
CA PRO A 311 -17.16 33.27 -13.69
C PRO A 311 -17.91 34.60 -13.70
N ASN A 312 -17.34 35.59 -13.05
CA ASN A 312 -17.83 36.93 -12.75
C ASN A 312 -18.79 37.50 -13.79
N LYS A 313 -20.05 37.79 -13.40
CA LYS A 313 -21.03 38.57 -14.20
C LYS A 313 -20.59 40.03 -14.41
N ASN A 314 -19.45 40.47 -13.93
CA ASN A 314 -19.01 41.85 -13.95
C ASN A 314 -18.11 42.23 -15.14
N LEU A 315 -18.03 41.39 -16.19
CA LEU A 315 -17.24 41.70 -17.41
C LEU A 315 -18.09 42.29 -18.54
N TYR A 316 -19.40 42.54 -18.34
CA TYR A 316 -20.28 43.11 -19.36
C TYR A 316 -20.90 44.46 -18.95
N GLN A 317 -20.26 45.19 -18.04
CA GLN A 317 -20.58 46.60 -17.80
C GLN A 317 -19.30 47.44 -17.88
N LYS A 318 -18.85 47.65 -19.09
CA LYS A 318 -18.09 48.85 -19.53
C LYS A 318 -18.26 49.01 -21.03
#